data_18cac1058c407dff1543f3e5bec254ec
#
_entry.id   18cac1058c407dff1543f3e5bec254ec
#
_cell.length_a   1.000
_cell.length_b   1.000
_cell.length_c   1.000
_cell.angle_alpha   90.00
_cell.angle_beta   90.00
_cell.angle_gamma   90.00
#
_symmetry.space_group_name_H-M   'P 1'
#
loop_
_entity.id
_entity.type
_entity.pdbx_description
1 polymer ?
#
loop_
_entity_poly.entity_id
_entity_poly.type
_entity_poly.pdbx_seq_one_letter_code
_entity_poly.pdbx_strand_id
1 'polypeptide(L)'
;MKNFALIGAAGYIAPRHIKAIADTGNNLMVAYDKFDSVGRLDASFPECSFFTENEQFDRFCSKQMRTDDPLHWVSICTPNYTHDAFIRYGLRLGCDVICEKPLVLNPYNIDNLVELEQETGHKAYTILQLRLHDKIRALKEKVEKGPKDKVYDIDLTYITSRGKWYYSSWKGDVHKAGGIATNIGVHFYDMLQWIFGPVEKNIVHVMSFDRVAGYLELKQARVRYFLSINGDCLPENAVQGEKRTYRTLSIDGEEFEFSQGFTELHTESYKHILAGEGFRISEARPCIEIVSQIRHAEPIGLVGDYHPLAKLPLAKHPFGWDEKR
;
A
#
# COMPACT_ATOMS: atom_id res chain seq x y z
N MET A 1 -19.89 -20.01 -0.82
CA MET A 1 -19.98 -18.54 -0.81
C MET A 1 -19.63 -18.06 0.61
N LYS A 2 -18.81 -17.01 0.74
CA LYS A 2 -18.40 -16.44 2.02
C LYS A 2 -19.00 -15.05 2.20
N ASN A 3 -19.33 -14.66 3.42
CA ASN A 3 -19.86 -13.34 3.75
C ASN A 3 -18.73 -12.39 4.16
N PHE A 4 -18.74 -11.21 3.58
CA PHE A 4 -17.77 -10.15 3.82
C PHE A 4 -18.41 -8.95 4.51
N ALA A 5 -17.64 -8.31 5.38
CA ALA A 5 -17.83 -6.93 5.81
C ALA A 5 -16.77 -6.05 5.13
N LEU A 6 -17.11 -4.83 4.73
CA LEU A 6 -16.19 -3.85 4.13
C LEU A 6 -16.15 -2.57 4.96
N ILE A 7 -14.96 -2.18 5.41
CA ILE A 7 -14.73 -0.95 6.17
C ILE A 7 -13.97 0.04 5.29
N GLY A 8 -14.53 1.26 5.10
CA GLY A 8 -14.01 2.27 4.21
C GLY A 8 -14.66 2.25 2.81
N ALA A 9 -15.95 1.92 2.74
CA ALA A 9 -16.69 1.66 1.50
C ALA A 9 -16.79 2.84 0.54
N ALA A 10 -16.72 4.10 1.03
CA ALA A 10 -16.71 5.32 0.21
C ALA A 10 -15.29 5.71 -0.27
N GLY A 11 -14.26 4.97 0.14
CA GLY A 11 -12.87 5.25 -0.20
C GLY A 11 -12.55 5.05 -1.68
N TYR A 12 -11.50 5.74 -2.17
CA TYR A 12 -11.05 5.63 -3.57
C TYR A 12 -10.73 4.20 -4.02
N ILE A 13 -10.21 3.36 -3.12
CA ILE A 13 -9.80 1.98 -3.42
C ILE A 13 -10.94 0.97 -3.22
N ALA A 14 -11.99 1.32 -2.47
CA ALA A 14 -13.11 0.44 -2.15
C ALA A 14 -13.76 -0.24 -3.39
N PRO A 15 -13.92 0.44 -4.54
CA PRO A 15 -14.46 -0.20 -5.73
C PRO A 15 -13.70 -1.43 -6.22
N ARG A 16 -12.38 -1.49 -5.97
CA ARG A 16 -11.57 -2.66 -6.33
C ARG A 16 -11.83 -3.84 -5.39
N HIS A 17 -12.06 -3.57 -4.11
CA HIS A 17 -12.45 -4.59 -3.13
C HIS A 17 -13.85 -5.10 -3.40
N ILE A 18 -14.82 -4.20 -3.67
CA ILE A 18 -16.20 -4.56 -4.03
C ILE A 18 -16.18 -5.48 -5.27
N LYS A 19 -15.44 -5.08 -6.33
CA LYS A 19 -15.28 -5.90 -7.54
C LYS A 19 -14.63 -7.27 -7.21
N ALA A 20 -13.57 -7.31 -6.41
CA ALA A 20 -12.88 -8.54 -6.08
C ALA A 20 -13.76 -9.51 -5.29
N ILE A 21 -14.58 -9.01 -4.35
CA ILE A 21 -15.57 -9.84 -3.63
C ILE A 21 -16.58 -10.44 -4.61
N ALA A 22 -17.11 -9.62 -5.52
CA ALA A 22 -18.07 -10.09 -6.53
C ALA A 22 -17.45 -11.10 -7.51
N ASP A 23 -16.27 -10.78 -8.08
CA ASP A 23 -15.57 -11.63 -9.05
C ASP A 23 -15.15 -12.98 -8.46
N THR A 24 -14.97 -13.07 -7.16
CA THR A 24 -14.64 -14.33 -6.45
C THR A 24 -15.87 -15.10 -5.99
N GLY A 25 -17.08 -14.67 -6.39
CA GLY A 25 -18.35 -15.35 -6.11
C GLY A 25 -18.76 -15.29 -4.64
N ASN A 26 -18.37 -14.23 -3.93
CA ASN A 26 -18.67 -14.04 -2.52
C ASN A 26 -19.73 -12.93 -2.32
N ASN A 27 -20.26 -12.85 -1.10
CA ASN A 27 -21.29 -11.89 -0.72
C ASN A 27 -20.70 -10.76 0.12
N LEU A 28 -21.00 -9.51 -0.21
CA LEU A 28 -20.76 -8.36 0.66
C LEU A 28 -22.05 -8.07 1.46
N MET A 29 -22.06 -8.56 2.70
CA MET A 29 -23.23 -8.50 3.55
C MET A 29 -23.43 -7.15 4.22
N VAL A 30 -22.33 -6.50 4.61
CA VAL A 30 -22.36 -5.23 5.33
C VAL A 30 -21.17 -4.35 4.97
N ALA A 31 -21.40 -3.05 4.93
CA ALA A 31 -20.36 -2.06 4.68
C ALA A 31 -20.46 -0.87 5.66
N TYR A 32 -19.33 -0.27 5.94
CA TYR A 32 -19.21 0.92 6.80
C TYR A 32 -18.31 1.98 6.16
N ASP A 33 -18.76 3.20 6.19
CA ASP A 33 -17.95 4.41 5.98
C ASP A 33 -18.63 5.58 6.68
N LYS A 34 -17.86 6.52 7.20
CA LYS A 34 -18.40 7.77 7.77
C LYS A 34 -19.05 8.70 6.73
N PHE A 35 -18.84 8.45 5.44
CA PHE A 35 -19.45 9.13 4.30
C PHE A 35 -20.40 8.18 3.58
N ASP A 36 -21.50 8.73 3.08
CA ASP A 36 -22.58 8.01 2.39
C ASP A 36 -22.43 7.92 0.87
N SER A 37 -21.28 8.30 0.32
CA SER A 37 -21.01 8.25 -1.13
C SER A 37 -20.74 6.82 -1.61
N VAL A 38 -21.71 5.92 -1.45
CA VAL A 38 -21.56 4.46 -1.65
C VAL A 38 -22.45 3.88 -2.76
N GLY A 39 -22.96 4.69 -3.69
CA GLY A 39 -23.84 4.24 -4.77
C GLY A 39 -23.29 3.09 -5.65
N ARG A 40 -22.02 2.75 -5.51
CA ARG A 40 -21.44 1.57 -6.16
C ARG A 40 -21.84 0.25 -5.50
N LEU A 41 -22.30 0.27 -4.25
CA LEU A 41 -22.85 -0.90 -3.58
C LEU A 41 -24.13 -1.36 -4.26
N ASP A 42 -24.98 -0.41 -4.65
CA ASP A 42 -26.26 -0.69 -5.30
C ASP A 42 -26.09 -1.47 -6.62
N ALA A 43 -25.00 -1.24 -7.33
CA ALA A 43 -24.74 -1.90 -8.62
C ALA A 43 -24.25 -3.36 -8.46
N SER A 44 -23.56 -3.68 -7.36
CA SER A 44 -22.91 -4.98 -7.17
C SER A 44 -23.52 -5.81 -6.03
N PHE A 45 -23.98 -5.14 -4.98
CA PHE A 45 -24.52 -5.75 -3.78
C PHE A 45 -25.72 -4.93 -3.24
N PRO A 46 -26.87 -4.91 -3.94
CA PRO A 46 -28.02 -4.10 -3.56
C PRO A 46 -28.61 -4.47 -2.19
N GLU A 47 -28.38 -5.69 -1.73
CA GLU A 47 -28.84 -6.18 -0.41
C GLU A 47 -27.82 -5.89 0.72
N CYS A 48 -26.69 -5.25 0.41
CA CYS A 48 -25.68 -4.93 1.41
C CYS A 48 -26.21 -3.90 2.42
N SER A 49 -26.17 -4.24 3.70
CA SER A 49 -26.48 -3.29 4.78
C SER A 49 -25.36 -2.27 4.89
N PHE A 50 -25.71 -0.97 4.88
CA PHE A 50 -24.71 0.12 4.98
C PHE A 50 -24.95 0.98 6.21
N PHE A 51 -23.86 1.33 6.89
CA PHE A 51 -23.87 2.17 8.09
C PHE A 51 -22.86 3.32 7.98
N THR A 52 -23.24 4.49 8.48
CA THR A 52 -22.33 5.65 8.64
C THR A 52 -21.77 5.79 10.04
N GLU A 53 -22.26 5.02 10.98
CA GLU A 53 -21.89 5.03 12.39
C GLU A 53 -21.26 3.70 12.79
N ASN A 54 -20.07 3.77 13.38
CA ASN A 54 -19.28 2.59 13.74
C ASN A 54 -19.99 1.67 14.74
N GLU A 55 -20.70 2.24 15.71
CA GLU A 55 -21.44 1.47 16.73
C GLU A 55 -22.65 0.73 16.16
N GLN A 56 -23.31 1.25 15.13
CA GLN A 56 -24.39 0.55 14.43
C GLN A 56 -23.83 -0.59 13.61
N PHE A 57 -22.73 -0.34 12.90
CA PHE A 57 -22.00 -1.36 12.14
C PHE A 57 -21.53 -2.49 13.06
N ASP A 58 -20.87 -2.17 14.19
CA ASP A 58 -20.39 -3.16 15.16
C ASP A 58 -21.54 -4.00 15.72
N ARG A 59 -22.64 -3.37 16.09
CA ARG A 59 -23.84 -4.05 16.61
C ARG A 59 -24.45 -5.01 15.60
N PHE A 60 -24.49 -4.59 14.30
CA PHE A 60 -24.93 -5.47 13.23
C PHE A 60 -24.00 -6.66 13.07
N CYS A 61 -22.68 -6.44 12.96
CA CYS A 61 -21.68 -7.49 12.83
C CYS A 61 -21.75 -8.48 14.01
N SER A 62 -21.79 -7.98 15.25
CA SER A 62 -21.86 -8.80 16.46
C SER A 62 -23.15 -9.63 16.53
N LYS A 63 -24.27 -9.11 16.01
CA LYS A 63 -25.52 -9.87 15.90
C LYS A 63 -25.40 -10.95 14.83
N GLN A 64 -24.83 -10.61 13.67
CA GLN A 64 -24.67 -11.52 12.53
C GLN A 64 -23.80 -12.73 12.88
N MET A 65 -22.74 -12.54 13.66
CA MET A 65 -21.86 -13.62 14.13
C MET A 65 -22.57 -14.69 14.97
N ARG A 66 -23.77 -14.43 15.47
CA ARG A 66 -24.59 -15.36 16.28
C ARG A 66 -25.67 -16.06 15.47
N THR A 67 -25.73 -15.87 14.17
CA THR A 67 -26.68 -16.51 13.26
C THR A 67 -26.06 -17.73 12.58
N ASP A 68 -26.88 -18.49 11.86
CA ASP A 68 -26.41 -19.61 11.03
C ASP A 68 -25.66 -19.16 9.75
N ASP A 69 -25.66 -17.84 9.45
CA ASP A 69 -24.98 -17.25 8.31
C ASP A 69 -24.01 -16.13 8.75
N PRO A 70 -22.92 -16.47 9.47
CA PRO A 70 -22.00 -15.49 10.03
C PRO A 70 -21.15 -14.78 8.97
N LEU A 71 -20.51 -13.68 9.38
CA LEU A 71 -19.41 -13.09 8.63
C LEU A 71 -18.18 -14.01 8.66
N HIS A 72 -17.42 -14.02 7.60
CA HIS A 72 -16.19 -14.81 7.48
C HIS A 72 -14.96 -13.90 7.32
N TRP A 73 -15.13 -12.74 6.66
CA TRP A 73 -14.07 -11.85 6.26
C TRP A 73 -14.41 -10.39 6.56
N VAL A 74 -13.40 -9.65 6.99
CA VAL A 74 -13.43 -8.18 7.06
C VAL A 74 -12.40 -7.60 6.10
N SER A 75 -12.86 -6.86 5.09
CA SER A 75 -11.99 -6.12 4.18
C SER A 75 -11.85 -4.68 4.64
N ILE A 76 -10.61 -4.16 4.68
CA ILE A 76 -10.26 -2.85 5.22
C ILE A 76 -9.60 -2.01 4.14
N CYS A 77 -10.23 -0.89 3.77
CA CYS A 77 -9.73 0.10 2.83
C CYS A 77 -9.88 1.55 3.34
N THR A 78 -9.70 1.71 4.61
CA THR A 78 -9.74 2.98 5.36
C THR A 78 -8.43 3.78 5.23
N PRO A 79 -8.31 4.98 5.82
CA PRO A 79 -7.03 5.68 5.95
C PRO A 79 -5.98 4.87 6.72
N ASN A 80 -4.72 4.95 6.30
CA ASN A 80 -3.60 4.13 6.79
C ASN A 80 -3.51 4.01 8.32
N TYR A 81 -3.70 5.13 9.05
CA TYR A 81 -3.59 5.16 10.51
C TYR A 81 -4.66 4.37 11.26
N THR A 82 -5.73 3.98 10.58
CA THR A 82 -6.83 3.22 11.19
C THR A 82 -6.73 1.72 10.93
N HIS A 83 -5.81 1.28 10.06
CA HIS A 83 -5.68 -0.12 9.68
C HIS A 83 -5.47 -1.04 10.89
N ASP A 84 -4.52 -0.72 11.78
CA ASP A 84 -4.25 -1.52 12.99
C ASP A 84 -5.52 -1.74 13.84
N ALA A 85 -6.29 -0.68 14.07
CA ALA A 85 -7.51 -0.77 14.87
C ALA A 85 -8.57 -1.67 14.22
N PHE A 86 -8.77 -1.55 12.91
CA PHE A 86 -9.76 -2.35 12.20
C PHE A 86 -9.31 -3.79 11.95
N ILE A 87 -8.01 -4.05 11.81
CA ILE A 87 -7.47 -5.43 11.79
C ILE A 87 -7.78 -6.10 13.13
N ARG A 88 -7.47 -5.43 14.26
CA ARG A 88 -7.81 -5.94 15.61
C ARG A 88 -9.29 -6.19 15.77
N TYR A 89 -10.12 -5.28 15.27
CA TYR A 89 -11.57 -5.43 15.29
C TYR A 89 -12.00 -6.72 14.56
N GLY A 90 -11.55 -6.90 13.30
CA GLY A 90 -11.93 -8.07 12.51
C GLY A 90 -11.50 -9.40 13.13
N LEU A 91 -10.25 -9.48 13.62
CA LEU A 91 -9.74 -10.68 14.29
C LEU A 91 -10.52 -11.01 15.56
N ARG A 92 -10.83 -10.01 16.40
CA ARG A 92 -11.63 -10.18 17.64
C ARG A 92 -13.09 -10.48 17.37
N LEU A 93 -13.62 -10.01 16.24
CA LEU A 93 -14.97 -10.36 15.79
C LEU A 93 -15.09 -11.85 15.43
N GLY A 94 -13.97 -12.53 15.19
CA GLY A 94 -13.95 -13.93 14.74
C GLY A 94 -13.95 -14.06 13.21
N CYS A 95 -13.36 -13.10 12.51
CA CYS A 95 -13.23 -13.10 11.06
C CYS A 95 -11.75 -13.05 10.63
N ASP A 96 -11.47 -13.64 9.47
CA ASP A 96 -10.23 -13.37 8.77
C ASP A 96 -10.26 -11.95 8.16
N VAL A 97 -9.10 -11.33 7.97
CA VAL A 97 -9.00 -9.93 7.58
C VAL A 97 -8.20 -9.77 6.27
N ILE A 98 -8.68 -8.91 5.38
CA ILE A 98 -7.94 -8.42 4.21
C ILE A 98 -7.74 -6.92 4.37
N CYS A 99 -6.50 -6.46 4.45
CA CYS A 99 -6.19 -5.05 4.65
C CYS A 99 -5.40 -4.46 3.49
N GLU A 100 -5.79 -3.24 3.08
CA GLU A 100 -5.01 -2.43 2.15
C GLU A 100 -3.60 -2.13 2.69
N LYS A 101 -2.73 -1.81 1.75
CA LYS A 101 -1.39 -1.33 2.09
C LYS A 101 -1.39 0.18 2.44
N PRO A 102 -0.46 0.65 3.27
CA PRO A 102 0.45 -0.15 4.11
C PRO A 102 -0.35 -0.93 5.15
N LEU A 103 0.07 -2.12 5.49
CA LEU A 103 -0.64 -2.92 6.51
C LEU A 103 -0.81 -2.13 7.81
N VAL A 104 0.27 -1.50 8.28
CA VAL A 104 0.32 -0.60 9.43
C VAL A 104 1.36 0.51 9.19
N LEU A 105 1.41 1.51 10.06
CA LEU A 105 2.39 2.60 9.97
C LEU A 105 3.71 2.30 10.69
N ASN A 106 3.68 1.46 11.72
CA ASN A 106 4.83 1.19 12.57
C ASN A 106 5.12 -0.31 12.71
N PRO A 107 6.39 -0.74 12.67
CA PRO A 107 6.75 -2.15 12.76
C PRO A 107 6.27 -2.84 14.04
N TYR A 108 6.27 -2.17 15.19
CA TYR A 108 5.82 -2.75 16.47
C TYR A 108 4.33 -3.15 16.46
N ASN A 109 3.49 -2.54 15.63
CA ASN A 109 2.11 -2.96 15.47
C ASN A 109 2.01 -4.37 14.89
N ILE A 110 2.99 -4.77 14.06
CA ILE A 110 3.03 -6.11 13.45
C ILE A 110 3.17 -7.19 14.52
N ASP A 111 4.04 -6.98 15.52
CA ASP A 111 4.25 -7.95 16.59
C ASP A 111 2.94 -8.21 17.36
N ASN A 112 2.28 -7.13 17.76
CA ASN A 112 1.00 -7.20 18.46
C ASN A 112 -0.12 -7.83 17.61
N LEU A 113 -0.11 -7.63 16.29
CA LEU A 113 -1.09 -8.26 15.39
C LEU A 113 -0.83 -9.75 15.20
N VAL A 114 0.45 -10.16 15.14
CA VAL A 114 0.84 -11.59 15.10
C VAL A 114 0.42 -12.31 16.39
N GLU A 115 0.61 -11.68 17.55
CA GLU A 115 0.10 -12.22 18.83
C GLU A 115 -1.42 -12.37 18.80
N LEU A 116 -2.14 -11.37 18.31
CA LEU A 116 -3.59 -11.41 18.22
C LEU A 116 -4.10 -12.48 17.22
N GLU A 117 -3.39 -12.75 16.13
CA GLU A 117 -3.70 -13.89 15.25
C GLU A 117 -3.60 -15.23 16.01
N GLN A 118 -2.61 -15.38 16.88
CA GLN A 118 -2.45 -16.59 17.69
C GLN A 118 -3.56 -16.73 18.75
N GLU A 119 -3.94 -15.62 19.38
CA GLU A 119 -5.00 -15.58 20.39
C GLU A 119 -6.38 -15.91 19.81
N THR A 120 -6.68 -15.36 18.62
CA THR A 120 -8.02 -15.49 18.01
C THR A 120 -8.16 -16.71 17.11
N GLY A 121 -7.04 -17.26 16.61
CA GLY A 121 -7.03 -18.32 15.60
C GLY A 121 -7.36 -17.82 14.18
N HIS A 122 -7.69 -16.54 14.01
CA HIS A 122 -7.96 -15.91 12.72
C HIS A 122 -6.73 -15.29 12.11
N LYS A 123 -6.79 -14.98 10.82
CA LYS A 123 -5.63 -14.55 10.03
C LYS A 123 -5.86 -13.19 9.39
N ALA A 124 -4.83 -12.36 9.31
CA ALA A 124 -4.85 -11.14 8.54
C ALA A 124 -3.88 -11.20 7.34
N TYR A 125 -4.35 -10.70 6.22
CA TYR A 125 -3.64 -10.64 4.94
C TYR A 125 -3.54 -9.19 4.46
N THR A 126 -2.48 -8.90 3.73
CA THR A 126 -2.27 -7.56 3.17
C THR A 126 -2.21 -7.61 1.65
N ILE A 127 -2.63 -6.51 1.02
CA ILE A 127 -2.60 -6.36 -0.44
C ILE A 127 -1.18 -5.98 -0.89
N LEU A 128 -0.34 -6.98 -1.21
CA LEU A 128 0.99 -6.80 -1.83
C LEU A 128 0.93 -7.15 -3.32
N GLN A 129 0.02 -6.50 -4.02
CA GLN A 129 -0.41 -6.86 -5.37
C GLN A 129 0.71 -6.89 -6.41
N LEU A 130 1.82 -6.14 -6.26
CA LEU A 130 2.92 -6.17 -7.21
C LEU A 130 3.59 -7.54 -7.28
N ARG A 131 3.58 -8.31 -6.19
CA ARG A 131 4.09 -9.69 -6.18
C ARG A 131 3.28 -10.64 -7.07
N LEU A 132 2.05 -10.26 -7.42
CA LEU A 132 1.17 -11.03 -8.31
C LEU A 132 1.24 -10.59 -9.78
N HIS A 133 2.00 -9.55 -10.09
CA HIS A 133 2.14 -9.05 -11.45
C HIS A 133 3.09 -9.95 -12.26
N ASP A 134 2.66 -10.44 -13.42
CA ASP A 134 3.40 -11.43 -14.22
C ASP A 134 4.85 -11.03 -14.54
N LYS A 135 5.07 -9.79 -14.98
CA LYS A 135 6.42 -9.28 -15.26
C LYS A 135 7.31 -9.23 -14.01
N ILE A 136 6.72 -8.92 -12.85
CA ILE A 136 7.45 -8.89 -11.58
C ILE A 136 7.82 -10.30 -11.14
N ARG A 137 6.92 -11.27 -11.29
CA ARG A 137 7.19 -12.69 -11.05
C ARG A 137 8.29 -13.20 -11.97
N ALA A 138 8.21 -12.89 -13.28
CA ALA A 138 9.25 -13.27 -14.24
C ALA A 138 10.61 -12.64 -13.92
N LEU A 139 10.65 -11.38 -13.48
CA LEU A 139 11.88 -10.74 -13.03
C LEU A 139 12.48 -11.45 -11.80
N LYS A 140 11.64 -11.77 -10.82
CA LYS A 140 12.08 -12.52 -9.64
C LYS A 140 12.70 -13.87 -10.02
N GLU A 141 12.02 -14.62 -10.86
CA GLU A 141 12.55 -15.90 -11.35
C GLU A 141 13.90 -15.75 -12.09
N LYS A 142 14.04 -14.69 -12.92
CA LYS A 142 15.29 -14.37 -13.61
C LYS A 142 16.42 -14.11 -12.60
N VAL A 143 16.14 -13.34 -11.54
CA VAL A 143 17.12 -13.05 -10.48
C VAL A 143 17.47 -14.32 -9.68
N GLU A 144 16.47 -15.14 -9.33
CA GLU A 144 16.67 -16.38 -8.58
C GLU A 144 17.48 -17.43 -9.36
N LYS A 145 17.31 -17.50 -10.67
CA LYS A 145 18.05 -18.40 -11.58
C LYS A 145 19.41 -17.82 -11.99
N GLY A 146 19.64 -16.54 -11.81
CA GLY A 146 20.87 -15.84 -12.17
C GLY A 146 22.03 -16.05 -11.19
N PRO A 147 23.21 -15.46 -11.49
CA PRO A 147 24.36 -15.51 -10.60
C PRO A 147 24.05 -14.89 -9.23
N LYS A 148 24.42 -15.58 -8.14
CA LYS A 148 24.09 -15.16 -6.77
C LYS A 148 24.94 -13.99 -6.26
N ASP A 149 26.07 -13.77 -6.89
CA ASP A 149 27.01 -12.66 -6.64
C ASP A 149 26.73 -11.41 -7.49
N LYS A 150 25.78 -11.52 -8.45
CA LYS A 150 25.38 -10.36 -9.25
C LYS A 150 24.66 -9.35 -8.39
N VAL A 151 25.12 -8.09 -8.48
CA VAL A 151 24.47 -6.92 -7.91
C VAL A 151 23.91 -6.07 -9.04
N TYR A 152 22.60 -5.85 -9.02
CA TYR A 152 21.87 -5.07 -10.03
C TYR A 152 21.90 -3.58 -9.68
N ASP A 153 22.12 -2.73 -10.67
CA ASP A 153 22.06 -1.27 -10.52
C ASP A 153 20.68 -0.77 -10.94
N ILE A 154 19.97 -0.09 -10.01
CA ILE A 154 18.54 0.20 -10.18
C ILE A 154 18.26 1.67 -9.92
N ASP A 155 17.53 2.31 -10.87
CA ASP A 155 16.89 3.60 -10.66
C ASP A 155 15.36 3.42 -10.61
N LEU A 156 14.77 3.81 -9.49
CA LEU A 156 13.32 3.83 -9.29
C LEU A 156 12.81 5.26 -9.29
N THR A 157 11.97 5.62 -10.25
CA THR A 157 11.27 6.90 -10.27
C THR A 157 9.76 6.67 -10.20
N TYR A 158 9.10 7.30 -9.23
CA TYR A 158 7.64 7.36 -9.20
C TYR A 158 7.15 8.74 -8.83
N ILE A 159 6.58 9.43 -9.81
CA ILE A 159 5.97 10.75 -9.65
C ILE A 159 4.49 10.62 -9.96
N THR A 160 3.63 11.02 -9.03
CA THR A 160 2.18 11.02 -9.21
C THR A 160 1.60 12.34 -8.75
N SER A 161 1.46 13.28 -9.70
CA SER A 161 0.99 14.65 -9.44
C SER A 161 -0.34 14.67 -8.67
N ARG A 162 -0.35 15.39 -7.55
CA ARG A 162 -1.53 15.59 -6.71
C ARG A 162 -1.86 17.08 -6.61
N GLY A 163 -3.16 17.37 -6.56
CA GLY A 163 -3.63 18.73 -6.32
C GLY A 163 -3.54 19.13 -4.84
N LYS A 164 -3.85 20.40 -4.54
CA LYS A 164 -3.82 20.96 -3.17
C LYS A 164 -4.66 20.17 -2.17
N TRP A 165 -5.74 19.49 -2.63
CA TRP A 165 -6.60 18.64 -1.80
C TRP A 165 -5.82 17.55 -1.06
N TYR A 166 -4.71 17.07 -1.63
CA TYR A 166 -3.88 16.03 -0.99
C TYR A 166 -3.39 16.49 0.38
N TYR A 167 -2.89 17.73 0.45
CA TYR A 167 -2.32 18.30 1.68
C TYR A 167 -3.36 18.65 2.73
N SER A 168 -4.60 18.96 2.34
CA SER A 168 -5.72 19.20 3.28
C SER A 168 -6.44 17.92 3.71
N SER A 169 -6.12 16.77 3.10
CA SER A 169 -6.65 15.46 3.48
C SER A 169 -5.71 14.74 4.47
N TRP A 170 -6.17 13.60 5.00
CA TRP A 170 -5.35 12.74 5.83
C TRP A 170 -4.04 12.29 5.15
N LYS A 171 -3.98 12.32 3.81
CA LYS A 171 -2.81 11.92 3.02
C LYS A 171 -1.64 12.89 3.16
N GLY A 172 -1.91 14.18 3.42
CA GLY A 172 -0.90 15.20 3.68
C GLY A 172 -0.37 15.22 5.11
N ASP A 173 -1.04 14.51 6.02
CA ASP A 173 -0.62 14.40 7.41
C ASP A 173 0.31 13.17 7.57
N VAL A 174 1.57 13.42 7.92
CA VAL A 174 2.59 12.37 8.07
C VAL A 174 2.23 11.34 9.16
N HIS A 175 1.53 11.75 10.22
CA HIS A 175 1.11 10.86 11.29
C HIS A 175 -0.04 9.93 10.87
N LYS A 176 -0.82 10.35 9.87
CA LYS A 176 -1.96 9.58 9.36
C LYS A 176 -1.60 8.76 8.11
N ALA A 177 -0.81 9.32 7.22
CA ALA A 177 -0.41 8.66 5.97
C ALA A 177 0.91 7.88 6.08
N GLY A 178 1.80 8.27 7.00
CA GLY A 178 3.16 7.77 7.11
C GLY A 178 4.15 8.45 6.18
N GLY A 179 3.78 9.60 5.56
CA GLY A 179 4.61 10.34 4.61
C GLY A 179 4.62 9.74 3.20
N ILE A 180 5.39 10.36 2.31
CA ILE A 180 5.45 10.00 0.88
C ILE A 180 5.95 8.56 0.68
N ALA A 181 7.04 8.17 1.35
CA ALA A 181 7.60 6.83 1.24
C ALA A 181 6.58 5.74 1.58
N THR A 182 5.81 5.93 2.65
CA THR A 182 4.79 4.97 3.08
C THR A 182 3.59 4.96 2.13
N ASN A 183 3.04 6.14 1.85
CA ASN A 183 1.76 6.23 1.15
C ASN A 183 1.84 5.80 -0.32
N ILE A 184 2.90 6.18 -1.04
CA ILE A 184 3.06 5.87 -2.46
C ILE A 184 4.23 4.91 -2.76
N GLY A 185 5.18 4.75 -1.83
CA GLY A 185 6.41 3.97 -2.05
C GLY A 185 6.37 2.53 -1.54
N VAL A 186 5.55 2.21 -0.54
CA VAL A 186 5.57 0.92 0.14
C VAL A 186 5.51 -0.28 -0.81
N HIS A 187 4.74 -0.21 -1.88
CA HIS A 187 4.66 -1.26 -2.91
C HIS A 187 5.99 -1.53 -3.62
N PHE A 188 6.73 -0.46 -3.92
CA PHE A 188 8.01 -0.59 -4.62
C PHE A 188 9.08 -1.14 -3.70
N TYR A 189 9.11 -0.69 -2.45
CA TYR A 189 10.05 -1.23 -1.47
C TYR A 189 9.77 -2.70 -1.16
N ASP A 190 8.49 -3.08 -1.08
CA ASP A 190 8.09 -4.48 -0.97
C ASP A 190 8.56 -5.30 -2.17
N MET A 191 8.24 -4.85 -3.38
CA MET A 191 8.64 -5.49 -4.62
C MET A 191 10.16 -5.68 -4.73
N LEU A 192 10.92 -4.61 -4.44
CA LEU A 192 12.39 -4.64 -4.53
C LEU A 192 12.99 -5.66 -3.56
N GLN A 193 12.55 -5.67 -2.29
CA GLN A 193 13.02 -6.66 -1.33
C GLN A 193 12.63 -8.08 -1.70
N TRP A 194 11.43 -8.26 -2.20
CA TRP A 194 10.94 -9.57 -2.62
C TRP A 194 11.73 -10.16 -3.78
N ILE A 195 12.24 -9.31 -4.68
CA ILE A 195 13.03 -9.74 -5.85
C ILE A 195 14.52 -9.88 -5.50
N PHE A 196 15.12 -8.84 -4.88
CA PHE A 196 16.57 -8.68 -4.75
C PHE A 196 17.11 -9.00 -3.35
N GLY A 197 16.23 -9.44 -2.44
CA GLY A 197 16.60 -9.80 -1.07
C GLY A 197 16.50 -8.61 -0.09
N PRO A 198 16.83 -8.85 1.20
CA PRO A 198 16.67 -7.88 2.26
C PRO A 198 17.49 -6.61 2.05
N VAL A 199 17.00 -5.50 2.61
CA VAL A 199 17.73 -4.23 2.67
C VAL A 199 18.80 -4.31 3.76
N GLU A 200 20.04 -4.01 3.38
CA GLU A 200 21.22 -3.97 4.26
C GLU A 200 21.54 -2.53 4.67
N LYS A 201 21.22 -1.55 3.82
CA LYS A 201 21.46 -0.14 4.09
C LYS A 201 20.35 0.72 3.51
N ASN A 202 19.94 1.74 4.26
CA ASN A 202 18.92 2.70 3.86
C ASN A 202 19.41 4.13 4.13
N ILE A 203 19.56 4.92 3.09
CA ILE A 203 20.03 6.30 3.14
C ILE A 203 18.95 7.21 2.56
N VAL A 204 18.62 8.28 3.28
CA VAL A 204 17.72 9.32 2.78
C VAL A 204 18.56 10.54 2.41
N HIS A 205 18.48 10.96 1.14
CA HIS A 205 19.19 12.13 0.65
C HIS A 205 18.34 13.40 0.73
N VAL A 206 17.05 13.27 0.37
CA VAL A 206 16.08 14.38 0.37
C VAL A 206 14.77 13.87 0.93
N MET A 207 14.18 14.63 1.83
CA MET A 207 12.83 14.40 2.33
C MET A 207 12.13 15.75 2.54
N SER A 208 10.95 15.91 1.94
CA SER A 208 10.10 17.07 2.12
C SER A 208 8.62 16.70 2.05
N PHE A 209 7.74 17.66 2.20
CA PHE A 209 6.29 17.43 2.17
C PHE A 209 5.79 16.84 0.83
N ASP A 210 6.51 17.00 -0.27
CA ASP A 210 6.11 16.62 -1.63
C ASP A 210 6.96 15.51 -2.26
N ARG A 211 8.10 15.15 -1.66
CA ARG A 211 9.04 14.16 -2.23
C ARG A 211 9.93 13.47 -1.19
N VAL A 212 10.45 12.34 -1.59
CA VAL A 212 11.54 11.66 -0.89
C VAL A 212 12.48 11.03 -1.91
N ALA A 213 13.79 11.16 -1.69
CA ALA A 213 14.83 10.52 -2.48
C ALA A 213 15.88 9.88 -1.57
N GLY A 214 16.39 8.75 -2.00
CA GLY A 214 17.41 8.05 -1.22
C GLY A 214 18.06 6.91 -1.98
N TYR A 215 18.78 6.09 -1.21
CA TYR A 215 19.53 4.95 -1.70
C TYR A 215 19.30 3.76 -0.80
N LEU A 216 19.01 2.61 -1.39
CA LEU A 216 18.91 1.33 -0.70
C LEU A 216 20.01 0.38 -1.21
N GLU A 217 20.69 -0.24 -0.28
CA GLU A 217 21.56 -1.38 -0.56
C GLU A 217 20.82 -2.65 -0.15
N LEU A 218 20.51 -3.48 -1.16
CA LEU A 218 19.90 -4.78 -0.97
C LEU A 218 20.96 -5.87 -1.23
N LYS A 219 20.68 -7.08 -0.80
CA LYS A 219 21.58 -8.22 -0.98
C LYS A 219 22.08 -8.33 -2.44
N GLN A 220 21.19 -8.17 -3.42
CA GLN A 220 21.52 -8.30 -4.85
C GLN A 220 21.21 -7.03 -5.66
N ALA A 221 21.02 -5.86 -5.03
CA ALA A 221 20.79 -4.61 -5.78
C ALA A 221 21.30 -3.37 -5.05
N ARG A 222 21.57 -2.33 -5.84
CA ARG A 222 21.82 -0.95 -5.43
C ARG A 222 20.74 -0.10 -6.06
N VAL A 223 19.91 0.56 -5.23
CA VAL A 223 18.70 1.24 -5.71
C VAL A 223 18.76 2.72 -5.35
N ARG A 224 18.83 3.57 -6.34
CA ARG A 224 18.53 5.00 -6.19
C ARG A 224 17.04 5.20 -6.41
N TYR A 225 16.36 5.80 -5.45
CA TYR A 225 14.92 6.04 -5.59
C TYR A 225 14.57 7.52 -5.50
N PHE A 226 13.55 7.91 -6.27
CA PHE A 226 12.91 9.22 -6.22
C PHE A 226 11.39 9.06 -6.30
N LEU A 227 10.69 9.50 -5.25
CA LEU A 227 9.24 9.48 -5.17
C LEU A 227 8.71 10.88 -4.96
N SER A 228 7.70 11.30 -5.72
CA SER A 228 7.11 12.63 -5.57
C SER A 228 5.61 12.66 -5.88
N ILE A 229 4.91 13.57 -5.21
CA ILE A 229 3.51 13.95 -5.51
C ILE A 229 3.41 15.32 -6.19
N ASN A 230 4.53 15.95 -6.48
CA ASN A 230 4.60 17.27 -7.14
C ASN A 230 4.70 17.11 -8.65
N GLY A 231 3.79 17.76 -9.38
CA GLY A 231 3.77 17.79 -10.84
C GLY A 231 4.99 18.48 -11.46
N ASP A 232 5.62 19.42 -10.76
CA ASP A 232 6.82 20.11 -11.24
C ASP A 232 8.05 19.20 -11.31
N CYS A 233 7.98 18.01 -10.71
CA CYS A 233 9.02 16.99 -10.82
C CYS A 233 8.86 16.09 -12.06
N LEU A 234 7.77 16.21 -12.81
CA LEU A 234 7.53 15.40 -14.01
C LEU A 234 8.56 15.75 -15.09
N PRO A 235 9.16 14.76 -15.75
CA PRO A 235 10.04 15.01 -16.89
C PRO A 235 9.25 15.57 -18.08
N GLU A 236 9.94 16.32 -18.95
CA GLU A 236 9.32 17.03 -20.08
C GLU A 236 8.48 16.14 -21.00
N ASN A 237 8.92 14.93 -21.29
CA ASN A 237 8.19 13.98 -22.12
C ASN A 237 6.86 13.52 -21.47
N ALA A 238 6.77 13.47 -20.15
CA ALA A 238 5.53 13.17 -19.45
C ALA A 238 4.58 14.38 -19.47
N VAL A 239 5.11 15.60 -19.32
CA VAL A 239 4.34 16.85 -19.38
C VAL A 239 3.78 17.06 -20.79
N GLN A 240 4.59 16.88 -21.84
CA GLN A 240 4.14 16.95 -23.25
C GLN A 240 3.06 15.94 -23.61
N GLY A 241 3.08 14.75 -22.95
CA GLY A 241 2.04 13.72 -23.09
C GLY A 241 0.83 13.90 -22.16
N GLU A 242 0.68 15.06 -21.52
CA GLU A 242 -0.38 15.37 -20.53
C GLU A 242 -0.51 14.34 -19.39
N LYS A 243 0.56 13.59 -19.11
CA LYS A 243 0.57 12.55 -18.08
C LYS A 243 0.75 13.20 -16.72
N ARG A 244 -0.08 12.78 -15.77
CA ARG A 244 0.01 13.17 -14.34
C ARG A 244 0.82 12.18 -13.50
N THR A 245 1.22 11.08 -14.09
CA THR A 245 1.99 10.03 -13.44
C THR A 245 3.13 9.60 -14.34
N TYR A 246 4.33 9.55 -13.76
CA TYR A 246 5.53 9.02 -14.39
C TYR A 246 6.10 7.94 -13.47
N ARG A 247 6.25 6.73 -13.99
CA ARG A 247 6.76 5.58 -13.25
C ARG A 247 7.74 4.84 -14.13
N THR A 248 8.97 4.75 -13.70
CA THR A 248 10.01 3.99 -14.37
C THR A 248 10.82 3.18 -13.37
N LEU A 249 11.26 2.04 -13.80
CA LEU A 249 12.26 1.20 -13.14
C LEU A 249 13.32 0.89 -14.19
N SER A 250 14.54 1.36 -13.98
CA SER A 250 15.68 1.00 -14.81
C SER A 250 16.53 -0.03 -14.06
N ILE A 251 16.94 -1.10 -14.74
CA ILE A 251 17.77 -2.17 -14.19
C ILE A 251 19.00 -2.32 -15.08
N ASP A 252 20.19 -2.09 -14.55
CA ASP A 252 21.46 -2.09 -15.29
C ASP A 252 21.42 -1.17 -16.53
N GLY A 253 20.70 -0.02 -16.43
CA GLY A 253 20.54 0.97 -17.49
C GLY A 253 19.42 0.68 -18.50
N GLU A 254 18.75 -0.46 -18.42
CA GLU A 254 17.62 -0.81 -19.29
C GLU A 254 16.29 -0.55 -18.59
N GLU A 255 15.33 0.08 -19.30
CA GLU A 255 14.00 0.33 -18.75
C GLU A 255 13.21 -0.98 -18.60
N PHE A 256 12.72 -1.24 -17.41
CA PHE A 256 11.85 -2.35 -17.10
C PHE A 256 10.39 -1.89 -17.07
N GLU A 257 9.66 -2.16 -18.15
CA GLU A 257 8.28 -1.73 -18.33
C GLU A 257 7.27 -2.70 -17.67
N PHE A 258 6.54 -2.23 -16.68
CA PHE A 258 5.51 -3.00 -15.96
C PHE A 258 4.24 -2.18 -15.67
N SER A 259 3.99 -1.10 -16.43
CA SER A 259 2.86 -0.19 -16.19
C SER A 259 1.48 -0.75 -16.54
N GLN A 260 1.41 -1.87 -17.26
CA GLN A 260 0.17 -2.56 -17.64
C GLN A 260 -0.16 -3.68 -16.65
N GLY A 261 -1.41 -4.14 -16.63
CA GLY A 261 -1.80 -5.31 -15.85
C GLY A 261 -2.21 -5.05 -14.40
N PHE A 262 -2.37 -3.78 -13.98
CA PHE A 262 -2.73 -3.44 -12.59
C PHE A 262 -4.22 -3.59 -12.25
N THR A 263 -5.09 -3.67 -13.24
CA THR A 263 -6.54 -3.55 -13.04
C THR A 263 -7.10 -4.70 -12.24
N GLU A 264 -6.63 -5.92 -12.50
CA GLU A 264 -7.16 -7.15 -11.91
C GLU A 264 -6.37 -7.65 -10.68
N LEU A 265 -5.30 -6.95 -10.29
CA LEU A 265 -4.41 -7.44 -9.21
C LEU A 265 -5.11 -7.53 -7.84
N HIS A 266 -6.17 -6.77 -7.59
CA HIS A 266 -6.98 -6.93 -6.37
C HIS A 266 -7.77 -8.22 -6.43
N THR A 267 -8.45 -8.51 -7.54
CA THR A 267 -9.16 -9.78 -7.74
C THR A 267 -8.22 -10.98 -7.61
N GLU A 268 -7.03 -10.91 -8.22
CA GLU A 268 -6.00 -11.95 -8.04
C GLU A 268 -5.54 -12.09 -6.58
N SER A 269 -5.35 -10.96 -5.87
CA SER A 269 -5.03 -11.00 -4.44
C SER A 269 -6.11 -11.72 -3.63
N TYR A 270 -7.39 -11.44 -3.91
CA TYR A 270 -8.50 -12.13 -3.25
C TYR A 270 -8.53 -13.62 -3.56
N LYS A 271 -8.32 -14.03 -4.82
CA LYS A 271 -8.23 -15.45 -5.20
C LYS A 271 -7.14 -16.18 -4.41
N HIS A 272 -5.93 -15.60 -4.35
CA HIS A 272 -4.82 -16.16 -3.58
C HIS A 272 -5.12 -16.23 -2.08
N ILE A 273 -5.68 -15.17 -1.50
CA ILE A 273 -6.04 -15.13 -0.08
C ILE A 273 -7.08 -16.20 0.25
N LEU A 274 -8.13 -16.31 -0.55
CA LEU A 274 -9.20 -17.28 -0.35
C LEU A 274 -8.74 -18.73 -0.56
N ALA A 275 -7.70 -18.95 -1.35
CA ALA A 275 -7.01 -20.24 -1.49
C ALA A 275 -6.03 -20.54 -0.34
N GLY A 276 -5.82 -19.62 0.61
CA GLY A 276 -4.85 -19.76 1.69
C GLY A 276 -3.42 -19.39 1.34
N GLU A 277 -3.20 -18.83 0.15
CA GLU A 277 -1.89 -18.46 -0.43
C GLU A 277 -1.62 -16.95 -0.36
N GLY A 278 -2.43 -16.19 0.36
CA GLY A 278 -2.29 -14.73 0.49
C GLY A 278 -1.10 -14.30 1.35
N PHE A 279 -0.66 -13.06 1.17
CA PHE A 279 0.46 -12.49 1.90
C PHE A 279 0.06 -12.13 3.33
N ARG A 280 0.75 -12.70 4.31
CA ARG A 280 0.49 -12.60 5.74
C ARG A 280 1.11 -11.34 6.35
N ILE A 281 0.73 -11.03 7.58
CA ILE A 281 1.23 -9.91 8.39
C ILE A 281 2.77 -9.89 8.42
N SER A 282 3.42 -11.02 8.67
CA SER A 282 4.87 -11.15 8.75
C SER A 282 5.58 -10.79 7.45
N GLU A 283 4.95 -11.04 6.31
CA GLU A 283 5.53 -10.72 5.00
C GLU A 283 5.52 -9.23 4.67
N ALA A 284 4.64 -8.46 5.32
CA ALA A 284 4.62 -7.00 5.19
C ALA A 284 5.71 -6.31 6.06
N ARG A 285 6.24 -7.00 7.08
CA ARG A 285 7.22 -6.42 8.01
C ARG A 285 8.39 -5.73 7.32
N PRO A 286 9.09 -6.36 6.37
CA PRO A 286 10.29 -5.75 5.79
C PRO A 286 10.01 -4.41 5.11
N CYS A 287 8.93 -4.28 4.34
CA CYS A 287 8.60 -3.01 3.69
C CYS A 287 8.11 -1.94 4.69
N ILE A 288 7.44 -2.33 5.78
CA ILE A 288 7.05 -1.41 6.85
C ILE A 288 8.27 -0.90 7.62
N GLU A 289 9.28 -1.74 7.85
CA GLU A 289 10.56 -1.33 8.47
C GLU A 289 11.28 -0.30 7.61
N ILE A 290 11.38 -0.51 6.29
CA ILE A 290 11.99 0.47 5.37
C ILE A 290 11.29 1.82 5.44
N VAL A 291 9.97 1.86 5.26
CA VAL A 291 9.24 3.13 5.24
C VAL A 291 9.24 3.81 6.60
N SER A 292 9.31 3.04 7.70
CA SER A 292 9.48 3.58 9.04
C SER A 292 10.87 4.20 9.23
N GLN A 293 11.93 3.52 8.77
CA GLN A 293 13.29 4.06 8.80
C GLN A 293 13.38 5.35 7.97
N ILE A 294 12.83 5.36 6.76
CA ILE A 294 12.81 6.58 5.91
C ILE A 294 12.12 7.73 6.64
N ARG A 295 10.95 7.49 7.23
CA ARG A 295 10.16 8.53 7.92
C ARG A 295 10.89 9.17 9.09
N HIS A 296 11.75 8.43 9.78
CA HIS A 296 12.50 8.90 10.95
C HIS A 296 13.96 9.26 10.65
N ALA A 297 14.39 9.14 9.39
CA ALA A 297 15.74 9.47 9.00
C ALA A 297 15.96 10.99 8.95
N GLU A 298 17.17 11.41 9.31
CA GLU A 298 17.67 12.75 8.98
C GLU A 298 18.29 12.70 7.58
N PRO A 299 17.79 13.52 6.61
CA PRO A 299 18.36 13.57 5.28
C PRO A 299 19.81 14.01 5.28
N ILE A 300 20.69 13.26 4.61
CA ILE A 300 22.12 13.57 4.58
C ILE A 300 22.54 14.54 3.46
N GLY A 301 21.58 15.00 2.63
CA GLY A 301 21.85 15.79 1.44
C GLY A 301 22.40 14.97 0.29
N LEU A 302 22.85 15.64 -0.77
CA LEU A 302 23.31 15.01 -2.02
C LEU A 302 24.76 14.52 -1.90
N VAL A 303 24.96 13.49 -1.10
CA VAL A 303 26.28 12.88 -0.85
C VAL A 303 26.27 11.42 -1.29
N GLY A 304 27.32 10.98 -1.97
CA GLY A 304 27.46 9.60 -2.46
C GLY A 304 26.59 9.32 -3.69
N ASP A 305 25.99 8.13 -3.75
CA ASP A 305 25.19 7.68 -4.87
C ASP A 305 23.70 8.04 -4.66
N TYR A 306 23.20 9.02 -5.38
CA TYR A 306 21.82 9.52 -5.26
C TYR A 306 21.11 9.58 -6.60
N HIS A 307 19.77 9.52 -6.56
CA HIS A 307 18.94 9.61 -7.76
C HIS A 307 19.08 10.99 -8.45
N PRO A 308 19.24 11.08 -9.79
CA PRO A 308 19.45 12.35 -10.49
C PRO A 308 18.39 13.42 -10.21
N LEU A 309 17.11 13.04 -10.08
CA LEU A 309 16.02 13.95 -9.78
C LEU A 309 16.05 14.51 -8.33
N ALA A 310 16.89 13.99 -7.45
CA ALA A 310 17.10 14.55 -6.12
C ALA A 310 17.69 15.97 -6.16
N LYS A 311 18.31 16.35 -7.28
CA LYS A 311 18.85 17.72 -7.53
C LYS A 311 17.77 18.77 -7.81
N LEU A 312 16.52 18.36 -8.08
CA LEU A 312 15.45 19.30 -8.34
C LEU A 312 15.22 20.22 -7.13
N PRO A 313 15.01 21.53 -7.36
CA PRO A 313 14.81 22.48 -6.27
C PRO A 313 13.60 22.11 -5.43
N LEU A 314 13.69 22.32 -4.12
CA LEU A 314 12.58 22.09 -3.20
C LEU A 314 11.46 23.09 -3.47
N ALA A 315 10.23 22.60 -3.48
CA ALA A 315 9.05 23.43 -3.63
C ALA A 315 8.66 24.10 -2.30
N LYS A 316 7.93 25.22 -2.38
CA LYS A 316 7.26 25.83 -1.22
C LYS A 316 5.94 25.10 -0.98
N HIS A 317 5.62 24.82 0.29
CA HIS A 317 4.36 24.20 0.64
C HIS A 317 3.18 25.07 0.17
N PRO A 318 2.15 24.50 -0.53
CA PRO A 318 1.08 25.29 -1.15
C PRO A 318 0.19 26.09 -0.19
N PHE A 319 0.28 25.82 1.12
CA PHE A 319 -0.38 26.55 2.18
C PHE A 319 0.59 27.33 3.09
N GLY A 320 1.86 27.43 2.73
CA GLY A 320 2.87 28.12 3.52
C GLY A 320 3.15 27.49 4.89
N TRP A 321 2.84 26.18 5.06
CA TRP A 321 3.14 25.49 6.31
C TRP A 321 4.64 25.18 6.40
N ASP A 322 5.20 25.34 7.59
CA ASP A 322 6.57 24.94 7.84
C ASP A 322 6.72 23.41 7.73
N GLU A 323 7.85 22.93 7.21
CA GLU A 323 8.12 21.52 6.92
C GLU A 323 8.09 20.57 8.14
N LYS A 324 7.89 21.11 9.34
CA LYS A 324 7.89 20.40 10.63
C LYS A 324 6.49 20.01 11.14
N ARG A 325 5.46 20.02 10.26
CA ARG A 325 4.12 19.57 10.64
C ARG A 325 3.75 18.24 10.02
#